data_15865ecdb99b456cba16298507170b4d
#
_entry.id   15865ecdb99b456cba16298507170b4d
#
_cell.length_a   1.000
_cell.length_b   1.000
_cell.length_c   1.000
_cell.angle_alpha   90.00
_cell.angle_beta   90.00
_cell.angle_gamma   90.00
#
_symmetry.space_group_name_H-M   'P 1'
#
loop_
_entity.id
_entity.type
_entity.pdbx_description
1 polymer ?
#
loop_
_entity_poly.entity_id
_entity_poly.type
_entity_poly.pdbx_seq_one_letter_code
_entity_poly.pdbx_strand_id
1 'polypeptide(L)'
;MEQKRVLILAEHNDEIKKELKRRFSARCELMFAEDLQNLDATLSRAEMIIGEPEQEQLVKAKALSLLQLTWAGADKYARMERFPERVTLCNVSGAFGTVISEYVLGSIVAFYRALPAYWRDQKSHIWQQRKSSRTICGKRALVLGMGDLGGNVARRMQAFGARVTGVQRTKKEGLPAGFDEAHTMESLDELLPKADIVVNCLPSTPETAGLMTRPRLLAMKSGALFVNVGRGSFVRNKDLVFA
;
A
#
# COMPACT_ATOMS: atom_id res chain seq x y z
N MET A 1 -12.07 -13.40 -34.57
CA MET A 1 -12.55 -12.69 -33.36
C MET A 1 -12.13 -11.24 -33.49
N GLU A 2 -13.02 -10.30 -33.25
CA GLU A 2 -12.70 -8.89 -33.22
C GLU A 2 -11.70 -8.57 -32.11
N GLN A 3 -10.65 -7.81 -32.43
CA GLN A 3 -9.63 -7.46 -31.44
C GLN A 3 -10.21 -6.50 -30.41
N LYS A 4 -9.93 -6.72 -29.13
CA LYS A 4 -10.32 -5.81 -28.05
C LYS A 4 -9.48 -4.53 -28.09
N ARG A 5 -10.12 -3.37 -27.97
CA ARG A 5 -9.49 -2.06 -28.00
C ARG A 5 -9.05 -1.67 -26.59
N VAL A 6 -7.73 -1.67 -26.38
CA VAL A 6 -7.10 -1.41 -25.09
C VAL A 6 -6.36 -0.08 -25.12
N LEU A 7 -6.82 0.88 -24.34
CA LEU A 7 -6.16 2.17 -24.15
C LEU A 7 -5.21 2.09 -22.93
N ILE A 8 -3.95 2.44 -23.15
CA ILE A 8 -2.91 2.47 -22.13
C ILE A 8 -2.64 3.93 -21.79
N LEU A 9 -3.08 4.34 -20.59
CA LEU A 9 -2.84 5.65 -19.98
C LEU A 9 -1.64 5.63 -19.04
N ALA A 10 -1.23 4.43 -18.59
CA ALA A 10 -0.13 4.26 -17.67
C ALA A 10 1.19 4.70 -18.28
N GLU A 11 2.02 5.37 -17.48
CA GLU A 11 3.41 5.67 -17.89
C GLU A 11 4.19 4.39 -18.12
N HIS A 12 4.99 4.36 -19.16
CA HIS A 12 5.82 3.22 -19.54
C HIS A 12 7.02 3.69 -20.37
N ASN A 13 8.03 2.83 -20.47
CA ASN A 13 9.17 3.04 -21.35
C ASN A 13 8.99 2.27 -22.69
N ASP A 14 9.89 2.52 -23.64
CA ASP A 14 9.86 1.87 -24.95
C ASP A 14 10.00 0.35 -24.88
N GLU A 15 10.70 -0.19 -23.88
CA GLU A 15 10.89 -1.62 -23.70
C GLU A 15 9.57 -2.29 -23.30
N ILE A 16 8.86 -1.72 -22.34
CA ILE A 16 7.52 -2.18 -21.92
C ILE A 16 6.55 -2.09 -23.09
N LYS A 17 6.57 -1.00 -23.85
CA LYS A 17 5.71 -0.80 -25.04
C LYS A 17 5.96 -1.86 -26.11
N LYS A 18 7.22 -2.16 -26.41
CA LYS A 18 7.60 -3.24 -27.35
C LYS A 18 7.11 -4.60 -26.85
N GLU A 19 7.28 -4.89 -25.56
CA GLU A 19 6.88 -6.16 -24.98
C GLU A 19 5.37 -6.34 -24.97
N LEU A 20 4.60 -5.30 -24.65
CA LEU A 20 3.14 -5.32 -24.72
C LEU A 20 2.68 -5.57 -26.17
N LYS A 21 3.25 -4.87 -27.16
CA LYS A 21 2.94 -5.10 -28.57
C LYS A 21 3.28 -6.53 -28.99
N ARG A 22 4.42 -7.05 -28.60
CA ARG A 22 4.85 -8.42 -28.91
C ARG A 22 3.89 -9.48 -28.37
N ARG A 23 3.40 -9.30 -27.15
CA ARG A 23 2.54 -10.29 -26.47
C ARG A 23 1.07 -10.21 -26.89
N PHE A 24 0.56 -9.02 -27.14
CA PHE A 24 -0.88 -8.80 -27.20
C PHE A 24 -1.44 -8.29 -28.53
N SER A 25 -0.61 -7.80 -29.50
CA SER A 25 -1.10 -7.27 -30.77
C SER A 25 -1.91 -8.26 -31.61
N ALA A 26 -1.71 -9.56 -31.43
CA ALA A 26 -2.54 -10.56 -32.11
C ALA A 26 -3.98 -10.62 -31.58
N ARG A 27 -4.24 -10.16 -30.34
CA ARG A 27 -5.53 -10.27 -29.65
C ARG A 27 -6.17 -8.93 -29.35
N CYS A 28 -5.36 -7.86 -29.29
CA CYS A 28 -5.79 -6.53 -28.87
C CYS A 28 -5.25 -5.46 -29.82
N GLU A 29 -6.08 -4.46 -30.12
CA GLU A 29 -5.65 -3.18 -30.64
C GLU A 29 -5.12 -2.34 -29.47
N LEU A 30 -3.79 -2.21 -29.35
CA LEU A 30 -3.15 -1.45 -28.28
C LEU A 30 -2.99 0.02 -28.69
N MET A 31 -3.61 0.91 -27.94
CA MET A 31 -3.60 2.36 -28.15
C MET A 31 -2.86 3.00 -26.98
N PHE A 32 -1.69 3.60 -27.25
CA PHE A 32 -0.89 4.26 -26.21
C PHE A 32 -1.19 5.74 -26.19
N ALA A 33 -1.48 6.30 -25.03
CA ALA A 33 -1.96 7.68 -24.89
C ALA A 33 -1.00 8.70 -25.51
N GLU A 34 0.30 8.50 -25.37
CA GLU A 34 1.34 9.39 -25.91
C GLU A 34 1.40 9.39 -27.46
N ASP A 35 0.92 8.35 -28.12
CA ASP A 35 0.89 8.25 -29.60
C ASP A 35 -0.36 8.87 -30.19
N LEU A 36 -1.34 9.33 -29.40
CA LEU A 36 -2.65 9.73 -29.84
C LEU A 36 -2.73 11.24 -30.14
N GLN A 37 -3.24 11.60 -31.30
CA GLN A 37 -3.58 12.99 -31.66
C GLN A 37 -4.88 13.46 -30.97
N ASN A 38 -5.82 12.54 -30.72
CA ASN A 38 -7.12 12.83 -30.10
C ASN A 38 -7.47 11.74 -29.09
N LEU A 39 -7.18 12.00 -27.82
CA LEU A 39 -7.47 11.09 -26.72
C LEU A 39 -8.99 10.90 -26.53
N ASP A 40 -9.80 11.94 -26.67
CA ASP A 40 -11.25 11.87 -26.46
C ASP A 40 -11.95 10.94 -27.45
N ALA A 41 -11.57 10.97 -28.70
CA ALA A 41 -12.10 10.06 -29.74
C ALA A 41 -11.70 8.60 -29.39
N THR A 42 -10.51 8.38 -28.90
CA THR A 42 -10.03 7.06 -28.51
C THR A 42 -10.72 6.55 -27.24
N LEU A 43 -10.92 7.40 -26.21
CA LEU A 43 -11.67 7.07 -25.01
C LEU A 43 -13.07 6.52 -25.33
N SER A 44 -13.78 7.14 -26.28
CA SER A 44 -15.16 6.75 -26.61
C SER A 44 -15.30 5.31 -27.11
N ARG A 45 -14.24 4.78 -27.74
CA ARG A 45 -14.21 3.43 -28.34
C ARG A 45 -13.40 2.41 -27.55
N ALA A 46 -12.66 2.83 -26.52
CA ALA A 46 -11.87 1.93 -25.68
C ALA A 46 -12.77 0.99 -24.88
N GLU A 47 -12.55 -0.32 -25.01
CA GLU A 47 -13.26 -1.36 -24.26
C GLU A 47 -12.56 -1.69 -22.94
N MET A 48 -11.23 -1.50 -22.90
CA MET A 48 -10.39 -1.67 -21.72
C MET A 48 -9.48 -0.45 -21.56
N ILE A 49 -9.27 -0.01 -20.34
CA ILE A 49 -8.29 1.04 -20.00
C ILE A 49 -7.31 0.47 -18.97
N ILE A 50 -6.02 0.69 -19.19
CA ILE A 50 -4.94 0.41 -18.22
C ILE A 50 -4.36 1.73 -17.77
N GLY A 51 -4.48 2.05 -16.48
CA GLY A 51 -4.04 3.31 -15.88
C GLY A 51 -5.10 3.96 -15.02
N GLU A 52 -4.92 5.24 -14.71
CA GLU A 52 -5.72 6.00 -13.74
C GLU A 52 -6.50 7.16 -14.40
N PRO A 53 -7.55 6.87 -15.19
CA PRO A 53 -8.33 7.93 -15.85
C PRO A 53 -9.02 8.84 -14.82
N GLU A 54 -9.15 10.12 -15.18
CA GLU A 54 -9.97 11.06 -14.43
C GLU A 54 -11.47 10.81 -14.66
N GLN A 55 -12.31 11.34 -13.78
CA GLN A 55 -13.76 11.15 -13.86
C GLN A 55 -14.32 11.59 -15.23
N GLU A 56 -13.83 12.69 -15.75
CA GLU A 56 -14.24 13.22 -17.05
C GLU A 56 -13.91 12.27 -18.21
N GLN A 57 -12.76 11.60 -18.13
CA GLN A 57 -12.32 10.59 -19.10
C GLN A 57 -13.20 9.34 -19.02
N LEU A 58 -13.56 8.89 -17.81
CA LEU A 58 -14.48 7.76 -17.62
C LEU A 58 -15.88 8.03 -18.16
N VAL A 59 -16.38 9.26 -18.05
CA VAL A 59 -17.67 9.67 -18.62
C VAL A 59 -17.65 9.58 -20.16
N LYS A 60 -16.50 9.87 -20.79
CA LYS A 60 -16.31 9.77 -22.24
C LYS A 60 -16.15 8.33 -22.72
N ALA A 61 -15.69 7.42 -21.89
CA ALA A 61 -15.38 6.03 -22.24
C ALA A 61 -16.64 5.16 -22.34
N LYS A 62 -17.46 5.41 -23.35
CA LYS A 62 -18.79 4.78 -23.51
C LYS A 62 -18.75 3.27 -23.73
N ALA A 63 -17.71 2.75 -24.39
CA ALA A 63 -17.53 1.33 -24.68
C ALA A 63 -16.80 0.57 -23.54
N LEU A 64 -16.34 1.27 -22.50
CA LEU A 64 -15.50 0.70 -21.43
C LEU A 64 -16.26 -0.40 -20.67
N SER A 65 -15.61 -1.56 -20.53
CA SER A 65 -16.08 -2.71 -19.76
C SER A 65 -15.11 -3.11 -18.64
N LEU A 66 -13.80 -2.78 -18.77
CA LEU A 66 -12.78 -3.08 -17.79
C LEU A 66 -11.82 -1.92 -17.59
N LEU A 67 -11.63 -1.53 -16.35
CA LEU A 67 -10.60 -0.59 -15.91
C LEU A 67 -9.58 -1.32 -15.04
N GLN A 68 -8.34 -1.43 -15.54
CA GLN A 68 -7.22 -1.99 -14.79
C GLN A 68 -6.35 -0.86 -14.26
N LEU A 69 -6.29 -0.71 -12.95
CA LEU A 69 -5.38 0.24 -12.28
C LEU A 69 -3.96 -0.32 -12.24
N THR A 70 -2.96 0.56 -12.24
CA THR A 70 -1.55 0.21 -12.04
C THR A 70 -1.14 0.28 -10.56
N TRP A 71 -2.03 0.76 -9.68
CA TRP A 71 -1.86 0.84 -8.24
C TRP A 71 -2.75 -0.16 -7.49
N ALA A 72 -2.35 -0.53 -6.30
CA ALA A 72 -3.18 -1.34 -5.41
C ALA A 72 -4.34 -0.53 -4.78
N GLY A 73 -4.21 0.79 -4.69
CA GLY A 73 -5.21 1.69 -4.12
C GLY A 73 -6.32 2.00 -5.10
N ALA A 74 -7.54 1.57 -4.83
CA ALA A 74 -8.73 1.86 -5.64
C ALA A 74 -9.63 2.93 -5.00
N ASP A 75 -9.16 3.62 -3.97
CA ASP A 75 -9.98 4.53 -3.13
C ASP A 75 -10.68 5.64 -3.95
N LYS A 76 -9.97 6.20 -4.96
CA LYS A 76 -10.50 7.24 -5.85
C LYS A 76 -11.76 6.75 -6.58
N TYR A 77 -11.71 5.55 -7.12
CA TYR A 77 -12.80 4.99 -7.92
C TYR A 77 -13.92 4.40 -7.05
N ALA A 78 -13.57 3.76 -5.93
CA ALA A 78 -14.54 3.20 -4.99
C ALA A 78 -15.43 4.26 -4.31
N ARG A 79 -14.96 5.52 -4.26
CA ARG A 79 -15.70 6.67 -3.72
C ARG A 79 -16.28 7.59 -4.79
N MET A 80 -16.08 7.26 -6.05
CA MET A 80 -16.54 8.09 -7.15
C MET A 80 -18.07 7.98 -7.25
N GLU A 81 -18.77 9.10 -7.11
CA GLU A 81 -20.23 9.17 -7.12
C GLU A 81 -20.88 8.61 -8.39
N ARG A 82 -20.17 8.68 -9.51
CA ARG A 82 -20.64 8.24 -10.84
C ARG A 82 -19.70 7.26 -11.51
N PHE A 83 -19.14 6.30 -10.76
CA PHE A 83 -18.41 5.20 -11.42
C PHE A 83 -19.39 4.34 -12.22
N PRO A 84 -19.10 4.04 -13.52
CA PRO A 84 -20.04 3.30 -14.34
C PRO A 84 -20.23 1.86 -13.86
N GLU A 85 -21.45 1.48 -13.48
CA GLU A 85 -21.79 0.15 -12.94
C GLU A 85 -21.40 -1.02 -13.88
N ARG A 86 -21.42 -0.77 -15.20
CA ARG A 86 -21.03 -1.78 -16.21
C ARG A 86 -19.52 -2.06 -16.26
N VAL A 87 -18.70 -1.24 -15.60
CA VAL A 87 -17.23 -1.34 -15.69
C VAL A 87 -16.70 -2.18 -14.55
N THR A 88 -16.01 -3.25 -14.89
CA THR A 88 -15.25 -4.03 -13.91
C THR A 88 -13.99 -3.26 -13.52
N LEU A 89 -13.84 -2.93 -12.24
CA LEU A 89 -12.65 -2.28 -11.69
C LEU A 89 -11.68 -3.33 -11.15
N CYS A 90 -10.47 -3.35 -11.70
CA CYS A 90 -9.37 -4.20 -11.25
C CYS A 90 -8.19 -3.36 -10.76
N ASN A 91 -7.44 -3.88 -9.81
CA ASN A 91 -6.21 -3.27 -9.31
C ASN A 91 -5.05 -4.29 -9.26
N VAL A 92 -3.85 -3.84 -8.88
CA VAL A 92 -2.67 -4.72 -8.75
C VAL A 92 -2.42 -5.14 -7.29
N SER A 93 -3.47 -5.55 -6.58
CA SER A 93 -3.30 -6.19 -5.26
C SER A 93 -2.37 -7.39 -5.37
N GLY A 94 -1.41 -7.51 -4.43
CA GLY A 94 -0.42 -8.58 -4.43
C GLY A 94 0.92 -8.22 -5.09
N ALA A 95 0.99 -7.18 -5.92
CA ALA A 95 2.22 -6.81 -6.62
C ALA A 95 3.25 -6.10 -5.72
N PHE A 96 2.80 -5.34 -4.73
CA PHE A 96 3.65 -4.45 -3.94
C PHE A 96 4.01 -4.99 -2.54
N GLY A 97 3.44 -6.13 -2.12
CA GLY A 97 3.61 -6.66 -0.78
C GLY A 97 5.08 -6.87 -0.40
N THR A 98 5.89 -7.43 -1.31
CA THR A 98 7.33 -7.64 -1.08
C THR A 98 8.07 -6.33 -0.95
N VAL A 99 7.99 -5.46 -1.96
CA VAL A 99 8.79 -4.22 -2.02
C VAL A 99 8.48 -3.30 -0.84
N ILE A 100 7.19 -3.09 -0.53
CA ILE A 100 6.80 -2.22 0.58
C ILE A 100 7.21 -2.84 1.93
N SER A 101 7.07 -4.15 2.12
CA SER A 101 7.46 -4.77 3.38
C SER A 101 8.98 -4.75 3.60
N GLU A 102 9.80 -4.84 2.55
CA GLU A 102 11.25 -4.63 2.61
C GLU A 102 11.59 -3.19 3.00
N TYR A 103 10.91 -2.22 2.41
CA TYR A 103 11.05 -0.82 2.79
C TYR A 103 10.69 -0.58 4.28
N VAL A 104 9.58 -1.14 4.75
CA VAL A 104 9.17 -1.07 6.17
C VAL A 104 10.26 -1.62 7.08
N LEU A 105 10.73 -2.83 6.80
CA LEU A 105 11.75 -3.48 7.60
C LEU A 105 13.07 -2.71 7.58
N GLY A 106 13.53 -2.30 6.39
CA GLY A 106 14.72 -1.49 6.22
C GLY A 106 14.66 -0.17 6.99
N SER A 107 13.50 0.50 6.97
CA SER A 107 13.25 1.74 7.72
C SER A 107 13.31 1.52 9.23
N ILE A 108 12.70 0.46 9.75
CA ILE A 108 12.75 0.10 11.17
C ILE A 108 14.18 -0.19 11.61
N VAL A 109 14.92 -0.99 10.82
CA VAL A 109 16.33 -1.30 11.10
C VAL A 109 17.17 -0.02 11.07
N ALA A 110 17.01 0.82 10.06
CA ALA A 110 17.74 2.08 9.95
C ALA A 110 17.51 2.99 11.16
N PHE A 111 16.25 3.09 11.63
CA PHE A 111 15.89 3.87 12.81
C PHE A 111 16.47 3.24 14.09
N TYR A 112 16.29 1.93 14.31
CA TYR A 112 16.77 1.23 15.50
C TYR A 112 18.31 1.22 15.61
N ARG A 113 19.00 1.19 14.49
CA ARG A 113 20.47 1.19 14.40
C ARG A 113 21.06 2.59 14.25
N ALA A 114 20.24 3.66 14.30
CA ALA A 114 20.65 5.03 14.12
C ALA A 114 21.48 5.31 12.83
N LEU A 115 21.21 4.55 11.75
CA LEU A 115 21.97 4.66 10.50
C LEU A 115 22.01 6.09 9.93
N PRO A 116 20.92 6.88 9.94
CA PRO A 116 20.96 8.27 9.45
C PRO A 116 21.93 9.16 10.26
N ALA A 117 22.10 8.88 11.55
CA ALA A 117 23.05 9.59 12.38
C ALA A 117 24.50 9.20 12.03
N TYR A 118 24.77 7.91 11.85
CA TYR A 118 26.08 7.45 11.42
C TYR A 118 26.48 7.96 10.03
N TRP A 119 25.53 8.08 9.09
CA TRP A 119 25.80 8.71 7.79
C TRP A 119 26.22 10.18 7.90
N ARG A 120 25.60 10.95 8.82
CA ARG A 120 26.02 12.33 9.08
C ARG A 120 27.42 12.38 9.70
N ASP A 121 27.70 11.51 10.69
CA ASP A 121 28.99 11.40 11.34
C ASP A 121 30.08 11.06 10.30
N GLN A 122 29.82 10.10 9.41
CA GLN A 122 30.76 9.71 8.36
C GLN A 122 31.10 10.87 7.42
N LYS A 123 30.10 11.67 7.00
CA LYS A 123 30.31 12.86 6.17
C LYS A 123 31.19 13.92 6.87
N SER A 124 31.14 13.96 8.18
CA SER A 124 31.91 14.89 9.02
C SER A 124 33.22 14.27 9.54
N HIS A 125 33.59 13.07 9.07
CA HIS A 125 34.77 12.31 9.54
C HIS A 125 34.79 12.09 11.06
N ILE A 126 33.60 11.97 11.69
CA ILE A 126 33.44 11.74 13.12
C ILE A 126 33.29 10.25 13.37
N TRP A 127 34.15 9.68 14.22
CA TRP A 127 34.03 8.32 14.73
C TRP A 127 33.49 8.35 16.16
N GLN A 128 32.21 7.96 16.33
CA GLN A 128 31.62 7.90 17.68
C GLN A 128 30.61 6.75 17.80
N GLN A 129 30.54 6.16 19.01
CA GLN A 129 29.57 5.15 19.32
C GLN A 129 28.23 5.79 19.73
N ARG A 130 27.13 5.36 19.08
CA ARG A 130 25.76 5.74 19.44
C ARG A 130 25.21 4.75 20.48
N LYS A 131 24.76 5.24 21.63
CA LYS A 131 24.30 4.42 22.76
C LYS A 131 22.98 3.67 22.50
N SER A 132 22.14 4.13 21.55
CA SER A 132 20.86 3.50 21.29
C SER A 132 20.99 2.44 20.19
N SER A 133 21.26 1.21 20.57
CA SER A 133 21.16 0.07 19.66
C SER A 133 19.93 -0.76 20.04
N ARG A 134 18.85 -0.59 19.28
CA ARG A 134 17.63 -1.40 19.43
C ARG A 134 17.64 -2.54 18.41
N THR A 135 16.96 -3.63 18.72
CA THR A 135 16.76 -4.77 17.82
C THR A 135 15.28 -5.07 17.62
N ILE A 136 14.92 -5.66 16.51
CA ILE A 136 13.58 -6.18 16.23
C ILE A 136 13.35 -7.50 16.99
N CYS A 137 14.42 -8.29 17.19
CA CYS A 137 14.36 -9.56 17.90
C CYS A 137 13.76 -9.38 19.30
N GLY A 138 12.79 -10.22 19.64
CA GLY A 138 12.05 -10.18 20.90
C GLY A 138 11.00 -9.05 21.03
N LYS A 139 10.82 -8.21 20.00
CA LYS A 139 9.80 -7.14 20.03
C LYS A 139 8.42 -7.67 19.69
N ARG A 140 7.40 -7.00 20.26
CA ARG A 140 5.99 -7.23 19.90
C ARG A 140 5.60 -6.29 18.78
N ALA A 141 5.37 -6.84 17.59
CA ALA A 141 4.90 -6.14 16.42
C ALA A 141 3.38 -6.31 16.29
N LEU A 142 2.66 -5.20 16.16
CA LEU A 142 1.23 -5.15 15.89
C LEU A 142 1.02 -4.71 14.44
N VAL A 143 0.47 -5.59 13.61
CA VAL A 143 0.20 -5.32 12.20
C VAL A 143 -1.29 -5.13 12.00
N LEU A 144 -1.69 -3.93 11.61
CA LEU A 144 -3.07 -3.57 11.34
C LEU A 144 -3.37 -3.85 9.87
N GLY A 145 -4.21 -4.86 9.63
CA GLY A 145 -4.50 -5.39 8.30
C GLY A 145 -3.69 -6.64 7.97
N MET A 146 -4.38 -7.79 7.88
CA MET A 146 -3.79 -9.10 7.61
C MET A 146 -3.97 -9.53 6.14
N GLY A 147 -3.98 -8.55 5.21
CA GLY A 147 -4.00 -8.79 3.77
C GLY A 147 -2.61 -9.08 3.20
N ASP A 148 -2.44 -8.92 1.88
CA ASP A 148 -1.16 -9.18 1.19
C ASP A 148 0.01 -8.41 1.82
N LEU A 149 -0.10 -7.08 1.94
CA LEU A 149 0.96 -6.25 2.51
C LEU A 149 1.25 -6.61 3.98
N GLY A 150 0.20 -6.72 4.81
CA GLY A 150 0.38 -7.06 6.23
C GLY A 150 0.99 -8.44 6.43
N GLY A 151 0.61 -9.43 5.62
CA GLY A 151 1.22 -10.76 5.64
C GLY A 151 2.69 -10.74 5.22
N ASN A 152 3.06 -9.92 4.23
CA ASN A 152 4.45 -9.73 3.83
C ASN A 152 5.29 -9.06 4.93
N VAL A 153 4.74 -8.04 5.60
CA VAL A 153 5.38 -7.39 6.76
C VAL A 153 5.53 -8.40 7.90
N ALA A 154 4.47 -9.12 8.25
CA ALA A 154 4.45 -10.08 9.34
C ALA A 154 5.53 -11.16 9.20
N ARG A 155 5.60 -11.84 8.03
CA ARG A 155 6.62 -12.86 7.75
C ARG A 155 8.05 -12.34 7.92
N ARG A 156 8.33 -11.11 7.47
CA ARG A 156 9.66 -10.50 7.59
C ARG A 156 9.98 -10.11 9.04
N MET A 157 9.01 -9.55 9.76
CA MET A 157 9.18 -9.22 11.18
C MET A 157 9.43 -10.49 12.02
N GLN A 158 8.68 -11.57 11.74
CA GLN A 158 8.87 -12.87 12.40
C GLN A 158 10.26 -13.47 12.08
N ALA A 159 10.73 -13.37 10.84
CA ALA A 159 12.09 -13.80 10.45
C ALA A 159 13.19 -13.04 11.20
N PHE A 160 12.92 -11.80 11.64
CA PHE A 160 13.79 -11.01 12.50
C PHE A 160 13.58 -11.28 14.00
N GLY A 161 12.79 -12.30 14.36
CA GLY A 161 12.56 -12.72 15.72
C GLY A 161 11.57 -11.88 16.51
N ALA A 162 10.71 -11.09 15.85
CA ALA A 162 9.59 -10.42 16.49
C ALA A 162 8.43 -11.40 16.74
N ARG A 163 7.66 -11.18 17.81
CA ARG A 163 6.33 -11.76 17.99
C ARG A 163 5.31 -10.86 17.31
N VAL A 164 4.56 -11.41 16.35
CA VAL A 164 3.68 -10.63 15.48
C VAL A 164 2.21 -10.92 15.78
N THR A 165 1.48 -9.89 16.20
CA THR A 165 0.03 -9.90 16.38
C THR A 165 -0.62 -9.18 15.20
N GLY A 166 -1.59 -9.82 14.56
CA GLY A 166 -2.37 -9.25 13.47
C GLY A 166 -3.74 -8.74 13.94
N VAL A 167 -4.20 -7.64 13.33
CA VAL A 167 -5.57 -7.15 13.51
C VAL A 167 -6.28 -7.11 12.17
N GLN A 168 -7.48 -7.67 12.10
CA GLN A 168 -8.32 -7.74 10.90
C GLN A 168 -9.76 -7.29 11.19
N ARG A 169 -10.51 -6.97 10.12
CA ARG A 169 -11.89 -6.52 10.26
C ARG A 169 -12.81 -7.63 10.79
N THR A 170 -12.69 -8.81 10.22
CA THR A 170 -13.57 -9.95 10.52
C THR A 170 -12.70 -11.14 10.86
N LYS A 171 -13.03 -11.85 11.94
CA LYS A 171 -12.33 -13.08 12.33
C LYS A 171 -12.43 -14.10 11.19
N LYS A 172 -11.30 -14.64 10.79
CA LYS A 172 -11.19 -15.72 9.80
C LYS A 172 -10.72 -16.99 10.49
N GLU A 173 -11.08 -18.12 9.95
CA GLU A 173 -10.53 -19.40 10.37
C GLU A 173 -9.05 -19.50 9.99
N GLY A 174 -8.27 -20.09 10.89
CA GLY A 174 -6.83 -20.25 10.72
C GLY A 174 -6.02 -18.97 10.98
N LEU A 175 -4.74 -19.16 11.20
CA LEU A 175 -3.78 -18.10 11.42
C LEU A 175 -2.88 -17.99 10.19
N PRO A 176 -2.88 -16.87 9.45
CA PRO A 176 -2.02 -16.72 8.28
C PRO A 176 -0.54 -16.76 8.66
N ALA A 177 0.30 -17.29 7.77
CA ALA A 177 1.74 -17.39 7.98
C ALA A 177 2.37 -16.02 8.31
N GLY A 178 3.25 -16.01 9.30
CA GLY A 178 3.93 -14.81 9.79
C GLY A 178 3.26 -14.15 11.00
N PHE A 179 2.08 -14.62 11.42
CA PHE A 179 1.40 -14.14 12.62
C PHE A 179 1.45 -15.19 13.73
N ASP A 180 1.68 -14.75 14.96
CA ASP A 180 1.60 -15.57 16.18
C ASP A 180 0.21 -15.49 16.81
N GLU A 181 -0.50 -14.39 16.60
CA GLU A 181 -1.86 -14.14 17.09
C GLU A 181 -2.67 -13.31 16.09
N ALA A 182 -3.99 -13.48 16.09
CA ALA A 182 -4.92 -12.70 15.28
C ALA A 182 -6.12 -12.23 16.12
N HIS A 183 -6.43 -10.94 16.01
CA HIS A 183 -7.53 -10.28 16.71
C HIS A 183 -8.39 -9.47 15.74
N THR A 184 -9.57 -9.03 16.22
CA THR A 184 -10.41 -8.07 15.50
C THR A 184 -10.13 -6.64 15.95
N MET A 185 -10.72 -5.66 15.27
CA MET A 185 -10.50 -4.23 15.55
C MET A 185 -10.96 -3.81 16.95
N GLU A 186 -11.87 -4.55 17.55
CA GLU A 186 -12.35 -4.30 18.93
C GLU A 186 -11.24 -4.42 19.97
N SER A 187 -10.24 -5.28 19.72
CA SER A 187 -9.10 -5.48 20.61
C SER A 187 -8.00 -4.41 20.46
N LEU A 188 -8.14 -3.46 19.54
CA LEU A 188 -7.07 -2.52 19.19
C LEU A 188 -6.57 -1.73 20.41
N ASP A 189 -7.49 -1.21 21.23
CA ASP A 189 -7.15 -0.38 22.40
C ASP A 189 -6.42 -1.17 23.51
N GLU A 190 -6.63 -2.49 23.59
CA GLU A 190 -5.91 -3.38 24.51
C GLU A 190 -4.53 -3.81 23.98
N LEU A 191 -4.36 -3.82 22.64
CA LEU A 191 -3.13 -4.28 21.98
C LEU A 191 -2.09 -3.16 21.85
N LEU A 192 -2.52 -1.93 21.59
CA LEU A 192 -1.63 -0.77 21.42
C LEU A 192 -0.64 -0.57 22.57
N PRO A 193 -1.05 -0.63 23.86
CA PRO A 193 -0.12 -0.46 24.99
C PRO A 193 0.92 -1.59 25.11
N LYS A 194 0.68 -2.72 24.45
CA LYS A 194 1.57 -3.89 24.51
C LYS A 194 2.59 -3.92 23.37
N ALA A 195 2.36 -3.15 22.30
CA ALA A 195 3.17 -3.16 21.09
C ALA A 195 4.44 -2.29 21.22
N ASP A 196 5.57 -2.81 20.72
CA ASP A 196 6.81 -2.07 20.55
C ASP A 196 6.91 -1.45 19.16
N ILE A 197 6.25 -2.08 18.16
CA ILE A 197 6.19 -1.64 16.77
C ILE A 197 4.74 -1.80 16.29
N VAL A 198 4.16 -0.75 15.75
CA VAL A 198 2.82 -0.76 15.14
C VAL A 198 2.97 -0.44 13.65
N VAL A 199 2.50 -1.33 12.78
CA VAL A 199 2.53 -1.14 11.33
C VAL A 199 1.10 -1.11 10.78
N ASN A 200 0.69 0.03 10.21
CA ASN A 200 -0.60 0.15 9.56
C ASN A 200 -0.49 -0.26 8.08
N CYS A 201 -1.27 -1.27 7.69
CA CYS A 201 -1.43 -1.77 6.33
C CYS A 201 -2.90 -1.72 5.86
N LEU A 202 -3.78 -1.00 6.59
CA LEU A 202 -5.21 -0.92 6.29
C LEU A 202 -5.49 -0.05 5.06
N PRO A 203 -6.53 -0.37 4.29
CA PRO A 203 -7.04 0.52 3.24
C PRO A 203 -7.75 1.73 3.86
N SER A 204 -8.01 2.76 3.05
CA SER A 204 -8.83 3.89 3.45
C SER A 204 -10.31 3.56 3.27
N THR A 205 -11.02 3.42 4.37
CA THR A 205 -12.48 3.29 4.43
C THR A 205 -13.04 4.29 5.43
N PRO A 206 -14.36 4.53 5.47
CA PRO A 206 -14.96 5.37 6.52
C PRO A 206 -14.57 4.93 7.94
N GLU A 207 -14.47 3.60 8.17
CA GLU A 207 -14.15 3.00 9.48
C GLU A 207 -12.66 3.14 9.84
N THR A 208 -11.76 3.22 8.85
CA THR A 208 -10.31 3.32 9.09
C THR A 208 -9.80 4.77 9.06
N ALA A 209 -10.58 5.70 8.53
CA ALA A 209 -10.21 7.11 8.48
C ALA A 209 -10.20 7.72 9.89
N GLY A 210 -9.05 8.27 10.30
CA GLY A 210 -8.84 8.84 11.63
C GLY A 210 -8.87 7.81 12.77
N LEU A 211 -8.73 6.54 12.46
CA LEU A 211 -8.79 5.47 13.46
C LEU A 211 -7.67 5.60 14.50
N MET A 212 -6.48 6.02 14.09
CA MET A 212 -5.36 6.28 15.01
C MET A 212 -5.48 7.69 15.56
N THR A 213 -6.27 7.83 16.62
CA THR A 213 -6.53 9.08 17.32
C THR A 213 -5.37 9.44 18.26
N ARG A 214 -5.31 10.71 18.73
CA ARG A 214 -4.34 11.13 19.73
C ARG A 214 -4.35 10.27 21.01
N PRO A 215 -5.49 9.93 21.63
CA PRO A 215 -5.49 9.01 22.78
C PRO A 215 -4.86 7.66 22.48
N ARG A 216 -5.08 7.09 21.29
CA ARG A 216 -4.47 5.82 20.88
C ARG A 216 -2.96 5.93 20.67
N LEU A 217 -2.49 7.05 20.09
CA LEU A 217 -1.05 7.32 19.97
C LEU A 217 -0.40 7.41 21.36
N LEU A 218 -1.01 8.16 22.28
CA LEU A 218 -0.53 8.30 23.66
C LEU A 218 -0.61 7.01 24.48
N ALA A 219 -1.51 6.08 24.14
CA ALA A 219 -1.60 4.77 24.79
C ALA A 219 -0.49 3.82 24.35
N MET A 220 0.22 4.10 23.26
CA MET A 220 1.36 3.28 22.84
C MET A 220 2.50 3.38 23.88
N LYS A 221 3.36 2.36 23.93
CA LYS A 221 4.54 2.41 24.80
C LYS A 221 5.43 3.62 24.48
N SER A 222 5.99 4.23 25.51
CA SER A 222 7.07 5.20 25.33
C SER A 222 8.21 4.57 24.51
N GLY A 223 8.57 5.23 23.41
CA GLY A 223 9.57 4.73 22.46
C GLY A 223 9.08 3.63 21.52
N ALA A 224 7.79 3.32 21.48
CA ALA A 224 7.21 2.49 20.42
C ALA A 224 7.38 3.18 19.05
N LEU A 225 7.48 2.36 18.01
CA LEU A 225 7.58 2.83 16.63
C LEU A 225 6.24 2.67 15.92
N PHE A 226 5.73 3.75 15.34
CA PHE A 226 4.55 3.73 14.48
C PHE A 226 4.96 3.90 13.02
N VAL A 227 4.55 2.96 12.17
CA VAL A 227 4.81 2.96 10.71
C VAL A 227 3.48 2.92 9.98
N ASN A 228 3.25 3.88 9.10
CA ASN A 228 2.03 3.92 8.29
C ASN A 228 2.37 3.75 6.80
N VAL A 229 2.09 2.58 6.26
CA VAL A 229 2.20 2.24 4.83
C VAL A 229 0.85 1.90 4.21
N GLY A 230 -0.24 2.10 4.96
CA GLY A 230 -1.60 2.01 4.47
C GLY A 230 -2.02 3.28 3.75
N ARG A 231 -2.70 4.17 4.46
CA ARG A 231 -3.16 5.46 3.91
C ARG A 231 -2.95 6.59 4.93
N GLY A 232 -2.64 7.80 4.41
CA GLY A 232 -2.46 8.99 5.25
C GLY A 232 -3.70 9.35 6.09
N SER A 233 -4.89 9.06 5.57
CA SER A 233 -6.16 9.30 6.28
C SER A 233 -6.31 8.50 7.58
N PHE A 234 -5.50 7.48 7.83
CA PHE A 234 -5.54 6.65 9.04
C PHE A 234 -5.24 7.44 10.32
N VAL A 235 -4.37 8.45 10.25
CA VAL A 235 -4.02 9.35 11.35
C VAL A 235 -4.10 10.79 10.89
N ARG A 236 -4.68 11.69 11.71
CA ARG A 236 -4.71 13.11 11.39
C ARG A 236 -3.39 13.76 11.79
N ASN A 237 -2.87 14.65 10.95
CA ASN A 237 -1.60 15.33 11.23
C ASN A 237 -1.58 16.02 12.60
N LYS A 238 -2.69 16.68 13.00
CA LYS A 238 -2.81 17.31 14.32
C LYS A 238 -2.68 16.31 15.49
N ASP A 239 -3.16 15.08 15.30
CA ASP A 239 -3.08 14.05 16.35
C ASP A 239 -1.65 13.50 16.47
N LEU A 240 -0.91 13.46 15.36
CA LEU A 240 0.48 12.98 15.31
C LEU A 240 1.48 14.01 15.88
N VAL A 241 1.25 15.31 15.62
CA VAL A 241 2.17 16.38 16.08
C VAL A 241 2.12 16.56 17.61
N PHE A 242 0.98 16.28 18.22
CA PHE A 242 0.77 16.50 19.66
C PHE A 242 0.74 15.20 20.49
N ALA A 243 1.17 14.07 19.93
CA ALA A 243 1.36 12.81 20.63
C ALA A 243 2.83 12.58 20.93
#